data_6e20705114abf8c2a29e95cef1d4db0f
#
_entry.id   6e20705114abf8c2a29e95cef1d4db0f
#
_cell.length_a   1.000
_cell.length_b   1.000
_cell.length_c   1.000
_cell.angle_alpha   90.00
_cell.angle_beta   90.00
_cell.angle_gamma   90.00
#
_symmetry.space_group_name_H-M   'P 1'
#
loop_
_entity.id
_entity.type
_entity.pdbx_description
1 polymer ?
#
loop_
_entity_poly.entity_id
_entity_poly.type
_entity_poly.pdbx_seq_one_letter_code
_entity_poly.pdbx_strand_id
1 'polypeptide(L)'
;MDEEKEKNAQKELEGLLTEDEVKKKKSKRRKALFSIFVLLLAVGVGGNWYWENSDISSKVSTISSNKTLGEATFVDATTELTTTGESEYFSTARVERQTARAEALENLQSIVDSVDEGEEAHKTAADKIASISSYIEIENKIEMLVKAKGVNNCLAVVNEDGTRVDVIVDCEELTDELALQIKEIATAQLKCGFESVTIIQSN
;
A
#
# COMPACT_ATOMS: atom_id res chain seq x y z
N MET A 1 -28.77 74.68 13.41
CA MET A 1 -27.34 74.36 13.18
C MET A 1 -26.72 73.52 14.30
N ASP A 2 -27.38 73.44 15.47
CA ASP A 2 -26.87 72.68 16.61
C ASP A 2 -27.42 71.24 16.70
N GLU A 3 -28.63 70.97 16.21
CA GLU A 3 -29.22 69.59 16.23
C GLU A 3 -28.51 68.60 15.27
N GLU A 4 -27.89 69.11 14.19
CA GLU A 4 -27.14 68.26 13.24
C GLU A 4 -25.76 67.86 13.75
N LYS A 5 -25.18 68.71 14.59
CA LYS A 5 -23.88 68.42 15.27
C LYS A 5 -24.07 67.41 16.41
N GLU A 6 -25.15 67.44 17.13
CA GLU A 6 -25.47 66.45 18.19
C GLU A 6 -25.78 65.06 17.59
N LYS A 7 -26.51 64.97 16.48
CA LYS A 7 -26.76 63.71 15.79
C LYS A 7 -25.50 63.08 15.21
N ASN A 8 -24.56 63.86 14.68
CA ASN A 8 -23.27 63.37 14.21
C ASN A 8 -22.35 62.89 15.35
N ALA A 9 -22.35 63.61 16.45
CA ALA A 9 -21.55 63.18 17.63
C ALA A 9 -22.12 61.92 18.26
N GLN A 10 -23.42 61.72 18.32
CA GLN A 10 -24.02 60.47 18.79
C GLN A 10 -23.73 59.29 17.84
N LYS A 11 -23.74 59.48 16.52
CA LYS A 11 -23.39 58.40 15.58
C LYS A 11 -21.91 57.99 15.66
N GLU A 12 -20.99 58.96 15.91
CA GLU A 12 -19.58 58.69 16.12
C GLU A 12 -19.33 57.93 17.43
N LEU A 13 -20.09 58.25 18.50
CA LEU A 13 -19.98 57.56 19.78
C LEU A 13 -20.51 56.11 19.69
N GLU A 14 -21.63 55.90 19.02
CA GLU A 14 -22.14 54.54 18.78
C GLU A 14 -21.21 53.70 17.91
N GLY A 15 -20.54 54.32 16.90
CA GLY A 15 -19.54 53.65 16.06
C GLY A 15 -18.32 53.19 16.85
N LEU A 16 -17.84 54.01 17.79
CA LEU A 16 -16.68 53.67 18.65
C LEU A 16 -17.00 52.57 19.66
N LEU A 17 -18.23 52.57 20.21
CA LEU A 17 -18.69 51.51 21.16
C LEU A 17 -18.83 50.15 20.49
N THR A 18 -19.28 50.08 19.24
CA THR A 18 -19.36 48.83 18.47
C THR A 18 -18.02 48.31 18.03
N GLU A 19 -17.04 49.17 17.72
CA GLU A 19 -15.68 48.73 17.36
C GLU A 19 -14.93 48.13 18.57
N ASP A 20 -15.08 48.68 19.74
CA ASP A 20 -14.43 48.17 20.95
C ASP A 20 -15.04 46.81 21.40
N GLU A 21 -16.33 46.65 21.28
CA GLU A 21 -17.01 45.38 21.56
C GLU A 21 -16.59 44.28 20.55
N VAL A 22 -16.46 44.62 19.25
CA VAL A 22 -16.00 43.69 18.22
C VAL A 22 -14.53 43.29 18.42
N LYS A 23 -13.67 44.25 18.80
CA LYS A 23 -12.26 43.97 19.13
C LYS A 23 -12.11 43.09 20.36
N LYS A 24 -12.94 43.32 21.40
CA LYS A 24 -12.95 42.52 22.63
C LYS A 24 -13.48 41.13 22.42
N LYS A 25 -14.46 40.92 21.53
CA LYS A 25 -15.01 39.64 21.13
C LYS A 25 -14.04 38.82 20.26
N LYS A 26 -13.29 39.49 19.35
CA LYS A 26 -12.21 38.88 18.55
C LYS A 26 -11.04 38.40 19.39
N SER A 27 -10.64 39.20 20.42
CA SER A 27 -9.55 38.86 21.35
C SER A 27 -9.89 37.64 22.21
N LYS A 28 -11.14 37.55 22.72
CA LYS A 28 -11.62 36.39 23.51
C LYS A 28 -11.66 35.11 22.65
N ARG A 29 -12.08 35.18 21.39
CA ARG A 29 -12.08 34.05 20.46
C ARG A 29 -10.67 33.56 20.10
N ARG A 30 -9.72 34.48 19.90
CA ARG A 30 -8.30 34.12 19.66
C ARG A 30 -7.68 33.44 20.88
N LYS A 31 -7.95 33.92 22.09
CA LYS A 31 -7.47 33.29 23.33
C LYS A 31 -8.09 31.91 23.55
N ALA A 32 -9.39 31.75 23.24
CA ALA A 32 -10.07 30.44 23.29
C ALA A 32 -9.51 29.47 22.25
N LEU A 33 -9.23 29.89 21.02
CA LEU A 33 -8.60 29.07 20.00
C LEU A 33 -7.17 28.65 20.38
N PHE A 34 -6.38 29.57 20.96
CA PHE A 34 -5.06 29.24 21.48
C PHE A 34 -5.12 28.23 22.63
N SER A 35 -6.09 28.36 23.53
CA SER A 35 -6.30 27.40 24.63
C SER A 35 -6.68 26.02 24.13
N ILE A 36 -7.54 25.92 23.11
CA ILE A 36 -7.91 24.65 22.46
C ILE A 36 -6.70 24.01 21.76
N PHE A 37 -5.88 24.83 21.09
CA PHE A 37 -4.67 24.35 20.42
C PHE A 37 -3.63 23.78 21.40
N VAL A 38 -3.41 24.45 22.53
CA VAL A 38 -2.52 23.97 23.60
C VAL A 38 -3.06 22.68 24.23
N LEU A 39 -4.38 22.56 24.39
CA LEU A 39 -5.01 21.37 24.93
C LEU A 39 -4.88 20.17 23.95
N LEU A 40 -5.04 20.40 22.65
CA LEU A 40 -4.80 19.39 21.63
C LEU A 40 -3.34 18.92 21.59
N LEU A 41 -2.37 19.84 21.74
CA LEU A 41 -0.96 19.47 21.85
C LEU A 41 -0.68 18.63 23.10
N ALA A 42 -1.27 18.99 24.25
CA ALA A 42 -1.12 18.23 25.49
C ALA A 42 -1.72 16.81 25.37
N VAL A 43 -2.86 16.68 24.70
CA VAL A 43 -3.48 15.36 24.44
C VAL A 43 -2.64 14.56 23.42
N GLY A 44 -2.07 15.23 22.41
CA GLY A 44 -1.20 14.58 21.42
C GLY A 44 0.08 14.02 22.05
N VAL A 45 0.77 14.83 22.86
CA VAL A 45 2.00 14.41 23.55
C VAL A 45 1.70 13.38 24.65
N GLY A 46 0.65 13.61 25.45
CA GLY A 46 0.25 12.67 26.50
C GLY A 46 -0.27 11.36 25.93
N GLY A 47 -1.02 11.39 24.82
CA GLY A 47 -1.51 10.22 24.12
C GLY A 47 -0.35 9.40 23.50
N ASN A 48 0.63 10.06 22.91
CA ASN A 48 1.82 9.41 22.37
C ASN A 48 2.66 8.76 23.47
N TRP A 49 2.88 9.46 24.59
CA TRP A 49 3.60 8.89 25.73
C TRP A 49 2.84 7.72 26.37
N TYR A 50 1.51 7.82 26.50
CA TYR A 50 0.67 6.74 27.02
C TYR A 50 0.68 5.52 26.08
N TRP A 51 0.65 5.74 24.75
CA TRP A 51 0.72 4.68 23.75
C TRP A 51 2.06 3.93 23.79
N GLU A 52 3.16 4.67 23.93
CA GLU A 52 4.52 4.11 23.97
C GLU A 52 4.80 3.36 25.28
N ASN A 53 4.18 3.80 26.38
CA ASN A 53 4.40 3.21 27.71
C ASN A 53 3.31 2.21 28.15
N SER A 54 2.32 1.94 27.33
CA SER A 54 1.30 0.94 27.57
C SER A 54 1.63 -0.35 26.82
N ASP A 55 1.50 -1.52 27.49
CA ASP A 55 1.70 -2.85 26.90
C ASP A 55 0.81 -3.17 25.68
N ILE A 56 -0.02 -2.22 25.26
CA ILE A 56 -0.86 -2.30 24.06
C ILE A 56 0.00 -2.25 22.79
N SER A 57 1.16 -1.55 22.81
CA SER A 57 2.04 -1.47 21.65
C SER A 57 2.63 -2.84 21.28
N SER A 58 2.87 -3.71 22.26
CA SER A 58 3.39 -5.06 22.03
C SER A 58 2.34 -6.00 21.41
N LYS A 59 1.05 -5.78 21.66
CA LYS A 59 -0.04 -6.57 21.08
C LYS A 59 -0.49 -6.07 19.71
N VAL A 60 -0.33 -4.78 19.43
CA VAL A 60 -0.66 -4.20 18.12
C VAL A 60 0.46 -4.47 17.10
N SER A 61 1.73 -4.54 17.54
CA SER A 61 2.85 -4.91 16.67
C SER A 61 2.68 -6.31 16.05
N THR A 62 2.03 -7.23 16.77
CA THR A 62 1.78 -8.59 16.27
C THR A 62 0.65 -8.67 15.24
N ILE A 63 -0.23 -7.66 15.18
CA ILE A 63 -1.34 -7.60 14.22
C ILE A 63 -0.99 -6.73 13.01
N SER A 64 -0.05 -5.77 13.20
CA SER A 64 0.35 -4.82 12.15
C SER A 64 1.47 -5.34 11.25
N SER A 65 2.09 -6.48 11.56
CA SER A 65 3.18 -7.07 10.75
C SER A 65 2.74 -7.54 9.35
N ASN A 66 1.45 -7.48 9.03
CA ASN A 66 0.94 -7.95 7.73
C ASN A 66 0.44 -6.83 6.80
N LYS A 67 0.71 -5.54 7.11
CA LYS A 67 0.23 -4.47 6.22
C LYS A 67 1.06 -3.19 6.32
N THR A 68 2.34 -3.27 5.94
CA THR A 68 3.09 -2.09 5.52
C THR A 68 3.75 -2.37 4.19
N LEU A 69 3.04 -1.99 3.13
CA LEU A 69 3.64 -1.68 1.84
C LEU A 69 4.49 -0.41 2.03
N GLY A 70 5.81 -0.54 1.90
CA GLY A 70 6.68 0.58 1.60
C GLY A 70 7.57 1.11 2.72
N GLU A 71 8.26 0.25 3.47
CA GLU A 71 9.53 0.66 4.11
C GLU A 71 10.55 -0.44 3.81
N ALA A 72 11.46 -0.14 2.88
CA ALA A 72 12.62 -0.97 2.64
C ALA A 72 13.54 -0.85 3.85
N THR A 73 13.31 -1.67 4.88
CA THR A 73 14.33 -1.92 5.88
C THR A 73 15.41 -2.77 5.20
N PHE A 74 16.61 -2.20 5.09
CA PHE A 74 17.80 -2.97 4.81
C PHE A 74 17.91 -4.04 5.90
N VAL A 75 17.49 -5.24 5.60
CA VAL A 75 17.80 -6.41 6.42
C VAL A 75 19.24 -6.72 6.10
N ASP A 76 20.11 -6.52 7.10
CA ASP A 76 21.49 -6.97 7.04
C ASP A 76 21.48 -8.44 6.62
N ALA A 77 22.14 -8.75 5.49
CA ALA A 77 22.11 -10.05 4.82
C ALA A 77 22.84 -11.17 5.60
N THR A 78 22.92 -11.06 6.91
CA THR A 78 23.53 -12.04 7.82
C THR A 78 22.54 -12.78 8.69
N THR A 79 21.23 -12.60 8.51
CA THR A 79 20.29 -13.56 9.09
C THR A 79 20.25 -14.75 8.16
N GLU A 80 20.93 -15.82 8.54
CA GLU A 80 20.74 -17.14 7.95
C GLU A 80 19.23 -17.39 7.89
N LEU A 81 18.64 -17.21 6.70
CA LEU A 81 17.33 -17.77 6.39
C LEU A 81 17.49 -19.28 6.58
N THR A 82 17.07 -19.76 7.73
CA THR A 82 16.75 -21.18 7.87
C THR A 82 15.56 -21.47 6.96
N THR A 83 15.82 -21.49 5.66
CA THR A 83 14.93 -22.06 4.64
C THR A 83 14.93 -23.56 4.84
N THR A 84 14.11 -24.01 5.79
CA THR A 84 13.76 -25.41 5.88
C THR A 84 13.09 -25.81 4.57
N GLY A 85 13.89 -26.34 3.63
CA GLY A 85 13.39 -27.07 2.47
C GLY A 85 13.10 -26.29 1.18
N GLU A 86 13.43 -25.00 1.09
CA GLU A 86 13.34 -24.30 -0.19
C GLU A 86 14.64 -24.44 -1.00
N SER A 87 14.55 -24.89 -2.25
CA SER A 87 15.71 -24.98 -3.12
C SER A 87 16.24 -23.58 -3.45
N GLU A 88 17.55 -23.42 -3.55
CA GLU A 88 18.25 -22.17 -3.91
C GLU A 88 17.69 -21.56 -5.20
N TYR A 89 17.29 -22.40 -6.14
CA TYR A 89 16.66 -21.99 -7.38
C TYR A 89 15.37 -21.19 -7.13
N PHE A 90 14.45 -21.70 -6.30
CA PHE A 90 13.18 -21.02 -6.06
C PHE A 90 13.34 -19.71 -5.27
N SER A 91 14.25 -19.66 -4.32
CA SER A 91 14.54 -18.45 -3.57
C SER A 91 15.13 -17.37 -4.50
N THR A 92 16.10 -17.73 -5.33
CA THR A 92 16.70 -16.82 -6.30
C THR A 92 15.67 -16.34 -7.33
N ALA A 93 14.89 -17.24 -7.92
CA ALA A 93 13.88 -16.90 -8.92
C ALA A 93 12.78 -15.99 -8.36
N ARG A 94 12.41 -16.14 -7.08
CA ARG A 94 11.48 -15.22 -6.40
C ARG A 94 12.07 -13.83 -6.23
N VAL A 95 13.33 -13.73 -5.83
CA VAL A 95 14.02 -12.44 -5.68
C VAL A 95 14.14 -11.75 -7.05
N GLU A 96 14.57 -12.46 -8.08
CA GLU A 96 14.65 -11.91 -9.44
C GLU A 96 13.31 -11.42 -9.95
N ARG A 97 12.24 -12.22 -9.79
CA ARG A 97 10.87 -11.83 -10.14
C ARG A 97 10.42 -10.57 -9.39
N GLN A 98 10.70 -10.50 -8.09
CA GLN A 98 10.34 -9.35 -7.27
C GLN A 98 11.10 -8.09 -7.66
N THR A 99 12.40 -8.22 -7.96
CA THR A 99 13.25 -7.10 -8.41
C THR A 99 12.76 -6.56 -9.74
N ALA A 100 12.55 -7.43 -10.74
CA ALA A 100 12.03 -7.03 -12.04
C ALA A 100 10.67 -6.32 -11.96
N ARG A 101 9.79 -6.77 -11.06
CA ARG A 101 8.50 -6.12 -10.82
C ARG A 101 8.62 -4.77 -10.13
N ALA A 102 9.51 -4.67 -9.15
CA ALA A 102 9.75 -3.40 -8.47
C ALA A 102 10.25 -2.34 -9.46
N GLU A 103 11.20 -2.69 -10.32
CA GLU A 103 11.70 -1.81 -11.37
C GLU A 103 10.60 -1.43 -12.37
N ALA A 104 9.76 -2.38 -12.79
CA ALA A 104 8.65 -2.10 -13.70
C ALA A 104 7.62 -1.16 -13.06
N LEU A 105 7.26 -1.38 -11.80
CA LEU A 105 6.33 -0.52 -11.07
C LEU A 105 6.89 0.88 -10.83
N GLU A 106 8.18 1.01 -10.51
CA GLU A 106 8.86 2.30 -10.36
C GLU A 106 8.83 3.10 -11.67
N ASN A 107 9.15 2.45 -12.79
CA ASN A 107 9.10 3.06 -14.10
C ASN A 107 7.67 3.52 -14.47
N LEU A 108 6.66 2.69 -14.24
CA LEU A 108 5.27 3.05 -14.50
C LEU A 108 4.78 4.17 -13.58
N GLN A 109 5.18 4.14 -12.31
CA GLN A 109 4.84 5.19 -11.36
C GLN A 109 5.46 6.53 -11.77
N SER A 110 6.69 6.53 -12.28
CA SER A 110 7.33 7.75 -12.76
C SER A 110 6.57 8.39 -13.93
N ILE A 111 5.94 7.58 -14.80
CA ILE A 111 5.09 8.07 -15.88
C ILE A 111 3.81 8.69 -15.31
N VAL A 112 3.18 8.03 -14.32
CA VAL A 112 1.95 8.55 -13.68
C VAL A 112 2.21 9.88 -12.96
N ASP A 113 3.40 10.05 -12.37
CA ASP A 113 3.76 11.26 -11.59
C ASP A 113 4.34 12.37 -12.46
N SER A 114 4.67 12.10 -13.74
CA SER A 114 5.25 13.09 -14.65
C SER A 114 4.21 14.11 -15.10
N VAL A 115 4.57 15.39 -15.13
CA VAL A 115 3.69 16.47 -15.61
C VAL A 115 3.76 16.62 -17.14
N ASP A 116 4.82 16.11 -17.75
CA ASP A 116 5.12 16.27 -19.18
C ASP A 116 4.44 15.21 -20.07
N GLU A 117 3.97 14.12 -19.46
CA GLU A 117 3.30 13.02 -20.17
C GLU A 117 1.81 13.34 -20.40
N GLY A 118 1.27 12.85 -21.51
CA GLY A 118 -0.13 13.05 -21.84
C GLY A 118 -1.08 12.17 -21.02
N GLU A 119 -2.35 12.57 -20.93
CA GLU A 119 -3.40 11.84 -20.19
C GLU A 119 -3.52 10.36 -20.59
N GLU A 120 -3.31 10.04 -21.87
CA GLU A 120 -3.32 8.66 -22.39
C GLU A 120 -2.16 7.83 -21.83
N ALA A 121 -0.97 8.42 -21.69
CA ALA A 121 0.19 7.75 -21.11
C ALA A 121 -0.02 7.46 -19.61
N HIS A 122 -0.54 8.43 -18.85
CA HIS A 122 -0.88 8.26 -17.44
C HIS A 122 -1.90 7.15 -17.23
N LYS A 123 -2.96 7.13 -18.05
CA LYS A 123 -3.99 6.08 -17.99
C LYS A 123 -3.39 4.70 -18.30
N THR A 124 -2.62 4.60 -19.37
CA THR A 124 -1.97 3.34 -19.76
C THR A 124 -1.04 2.82 -18.67
N ALA A 125 -0.25 3.70 -18.05
CA ALA A 125 0.64 3.33 -16.94
C ALA A 125 -0.15 2.86 -15.71
N ALA A 126 -1.23 3.57 -15.35
CA ALA A 126 -2.10 3.18 -14.25
C ALA A 126 -2.78 1.82 -14.49
N ASP A 127 -3.27 1.56 -15.70
CA ASP A 127 -3.87 0.28 -16.08
C ASP A 127 -2.84 -0.86 -16.01
N LYS A 128 -1.59 -0.62 -16.42
CA LYS A 128 -0.51 -1.61 -16.28
C LYS A 128 -0.15 -1.90 -14.82
N ILE A 129 -0.09 -0.89 -13.96
CA ILE A 129 0.12 -1.08 -12.52
C ILE A 129 -0.98 -1.95 -11.90
N ALA A 130 -2.24 -1.68 -12.25
CA ALA A 130 -3.37 -2.48 -11.80
C ALA A 130 -3.29 -3.94 -12.30
N SER A 131 -2.88 -4.15 -13.55
CA SER A 131 -2.68 -5.48 -14.12
C SER A 131 -1.59 -6.26 -13.41
N ILE A 132 -0.41 -5.65 -13.16
CA ILE A 132 0.70 -6.27 -12.41
C ILE A 132 0.22 -6.69 -11.02
N SER A 133 -0.52 -5.84 -10.31
CA SER A 133 -1.07 -6.15 -8.99
C SER A 133 -2.03 -7.35 -9.03
N SER A 134 -2.89 -7.40 -10.04
CA SER A 134 -3.80 -8.53 -10.26
C SER A 134 -3.05 -9.84 -10.55
N TYR A 135 -2.00 -9.79 -11.37
CA TYR A 135 -1.20 -10.97 -11.67
C TYR A 135 -0.45 -11.50 -10.44
N ILE A 136 0.07 -10.63 -9.59
CA ILE A 136 0.68 -11.01 -8.31
C ILE A 136 -0.32 -11.80 -7.45
N GLU A 137 -1.58 -11.35 -7.36
CA GLU A 137 -2.61 -12.06 -6.60
C GLU A 137 -2.92 -13.43 -7.21
N ILE A 138 -3.03 -13.53 -8.53
CA ILE A 138 -3.32 -14.78 -9.26
C ILE A 138 -2.18 -15.78 -9.06
N GLU A 139 -0.93 -15.36 -9.23
CA GLU A 139 0.25 -16.20 -9.03
C GLU A 139 0.34 -16.73 -7.61
N ASN A 140 0.15 -15.86 -6.62
CA ASN A 140 0.15 -16.27 -5.21
C ASN A 140 -0.95 -17.31 -4.92
N LYS A 141 -2.13 -17.18 -5.52
CA LYS A 141 -3.21 -18.16 -5.39
C LYS A 141 -2.85 -19.49 -6.06
N ILE A 142 -2.28 -19.45 -7.27
CA ILE A 142 -1.82 -20.66 -7.97
C ILE A 142 -0.75 -21.36 -7.12
N GLU A 143 0.29 -20.64 -6.69
CA GLU A 143 1.37 -21.22 -5.88
C GLU A 143 0.86 -21.86 -4.58
N MET A 144 -0.05 -21.19 -3.89
CA MET A 144 -0.66 -21.72 -2.66
C MET A 144 -1.47 -22.98 -2.91
N LEU A 145 -2.30 -23.02 -3.97
CA LEU A 145 -3.15 -24.15 -4.29
C LEU A 145 -2.34 -25.32 -4.82
N VAL A 146 -1.29 -25.09 -5.61
CA VAL A 146 -0.38 -26.13 -6.10
C VAL A 146 0.42 -26.74 -4.96
N LYS A 147 0.95 -25.93 -4.03
CA LYS A 147 1.62 -26.44 -2.82
C LYS A 147 0.70 -27.31 -1.96
N ALA A 148 -0.59 -26.98 -1.90
CA ALA A 148 -1.58 -27.82 -1.20
C ALA A 148 -1.81 -29.19 -1.84
N LYS A 149 -1.31 -29.42 -3.08
CA LYS A 149 -1.32 -30.74 -3.75
C LYS A 149 -0.11 -31.62 -3.41
N GLY A 150 0.77 -31.18 -2.52
CA GLY A 150 1.93 -31.93 -2.07
C GLY A 150 3.21 -31.64 -2.83
N VAL A 151 3.27 -30.56 -3.59
CA VAL A 151 4.47 -30.07 -4.25
C VAL A 151 5.35 -29.35 -3.22
N ASN A 152 6.66 -29.64 -3.18
CA ASN A 152 7.60 -29.05 -2.24
C ASN A 152 7.72 -27.54 -2.43
N ASN A 153 7.99 -27.12 -3.68
CA ASN A 153 8.08 -25.73 -4.07
C ASN A 153 7.30 -25.47 -5.37
N CYS A 154 6.76 -24.28 -5.50
CA CYS A 154 6.06 -23.83 -6.68
C CYS A 154 6.34 -22.35 -6.93
N LEU A 155 6.56 -22.01 -8.19
CA LEU A 155 6.67 -20.64 -8.69
C LEU A 155 5.76 -20.50 -9.90
N ALA A 156 4.79 -19.60 -9.83
CA ALA A 156 3.92 -19.25 -10.95
C ALA A 156 4.31 -17.89 -11.51
N VAL A 157 4.37 -17.77 -12.82
CA VAL A 157 4.70 -16.52 -13.53
C VAL A 157 3.67 -16.30 -14.64
N VAL A 158 2.87 -15.25 -14.50
CA VAL A 158 1.94 -14.81 -15.54
C VAL A 158 2.70 -13.93 -16.53
N ASN A 159 2.46 -14.10 -17.82
CA ASN A 159 3.08 -13.27 -18.84
C ASN A 159 2.52 -11.83 -18.82
N GLU A 160 3.20 -10.92 -19.49
CA GLU A 160 2.88 -9.49 -19.50
C GLU A 160 1.44 -9.19 -19.98
N ASP A 161 0.93 -9.98 -20.93
CA ASP A 161 -0.43 -9.82 -21.48
C ASP A 161 -1.52 -10.49 -20.63
N GLY A 162 -1.16 -11.23 -19.57
CA GLY A 162 -2.12 -11.94 -18.73
C GLY A 162 -2.82 -13.13 -19.41
N THR A 163 -2.28 -13.62 -20.52
CA THR A 163 -2.92 -14.67 -21.33
C THR A 163 -2.35 -16.06 -21.08
N ARG A 164 -1.15 -16.16 -20.48
CA ARG A 164 -0.41 -17.38 -20.23
C ARG A 164 0.18 -17.40 -18.84
N VAL A 165 0.39 -18.59 -18.31
CA VAL A 165 1.09 -18.79 -17.04
C VAL A 165 2.04 -19.98 -17.14
N ASP A 166 3.26 -19.77 -16.66
CA ASP A 166 4.26 -20.80 -16.49
C ASP A 166 4.31 -21.17 -15.00
N VAL A 167 4.18 -22.45 -14.71
CA VAL A 167 4.16 -23.00 -13.34
C VAL A 167 5.36 -23.92 -13.18
N ILE A 168 6.35 -23.48 -12.41
CA ILE A 168 7.55 -24.24 -12.10
C ILE A 168 7.33 -24.96 -10.79
N VAL A 169 7.53 -26.27 -10.74
CA VAL A 169 7.26 -27.09 -9.57
C VAL A 169 8.47 -27.94 -9.19
N ASP A 170 8.69 -28.07 -7.89
CA ASP A 170 9.63 -29.00 -7.28
C ASP A 170 8.84 -30.16 -6.66
N CYS A 171 8.90 -31.31 -7.31
CA CYS A 171 8.25 -32.54 -6.87
C CYS A 171 9.12 -33.73 -7.29
N GLU A 172 9.03 -34.83 -6.55
CA GLU A 172 9.79 -36.05 -6.85
C GLU A 172 9.42 -36.60 -8.24
N GLU A 173 8.13 -36.60 -8.57
CA GLU A 173 7.62 -37.08 -9.84
C GLU A 173 6.41 -36.21 -10.28
N LEU A 174 6.50 -35.65 -11.48
CA LEU A 174 5.37 -34.95 -12.09
C LEU A 174 4.49 -35.94 -12.84
N THR A 175 3.54 -36.52 -12.12
CA THR A 175 2.57 -37.46 -12.72
C THR A 175 1.57 -36.73 -13.61
N ASP A 176 0.98 -37.42 -14.58
CA ASP A 176 -0.08 -36.88 -15.46
C ASP A 176 -1.25 -36.30 -14.64
N GLU A 177 -1.61 -36.99 -13.52
CA GLU A 177 -2.68 -36.54 -12.62
C GLU A 177 -2.33 -35.23 -11.93
N LEU A 178 -1.11 -35.11 -11.39
CA LEU A 178 -0.64 -33.87 -10.76
C LEU A 178 -0.57 -32.73 -11.79
N ALA A 179 -0.03 -33.01 -12.98
CA ALA A 179 0.02 -32.03 -14.06
C ALA A 179 -1.37 -31.54 -14.47
N LEU A 180 -2.35 -32.43 -14.55
CA LEU A 180 -3.75 -32.08 -14.83
C LEU A 180 -4.32 -31.18 -13.73
N GLN A 181 -4.13 -31.53 -12.46
CA GLN A 181 -4.60 -30.73 -11.34
C GLN A 181 -3.97 -29.32 -11.31
N ILE A 182 -2.67 -29.22 -11.62
CA ILE A 182 -1.98 -27.92 -11.72
C ILE A 182 -2.57 -27.08 -12.86
N LYS A 183 -2.81 -27.68 -14.01
CA LYS A 183 -3.47 -26.99 -15.14
C LYS A 183 -4.87 -26.52 -14.79
N GLU A 184 -5.67 -27.33 -14.12
CA GLU A 184 -7.01 -26.96 -13.67
C GLU A 184 -6.97 -25.76 -12.70
N ILE A 185 -6.03 -25.77 -11.74
CA ILE A 185 -5.84 -24.65 -10.81
C ILE A 185 -5.47 -23.39 -11.58
N ALA A 186 -4.48 -23.47 -12.45
CA ALA A 186 -3.96 -22.30 -13.17
C ALA A 186 -5.02 -21.70 -14.12
N THR A 187 -5.72 -22.55 -14.89
CA THR A 187 -6.80 -22.10 -15.78
C THR A 187 -7.97 -21.48 -15.03
N ALA A 188 -8.33 -22.03 -13.87
CA ALA A 188 -9.40 -21.49 -13.04
C ALA A 188 -9.05 -20.09 -12.46
N GLN A 189 -7.79 -19.86 -12.08
CA GLN A 189 -7.35 -18.58 -11.51
C GLN A 189 -7.12 -17.51 -12.59
N LEU A 190 -6.44 -17.85 -13.68
CA LEU A 190 -6.13 -16.93 -14.77
C LEU A 190 -7.30 -16.78 -15.76
N LYS A 191 -8.29 -17.69 -15.73
CA LYS A 191 -9.41 -17.77 -16.70
C LYS A 191 -8.93 -17.93 -18.16
N CYS A 192 -7.88 -18.70 -18.36
CA CYS A 192 -7.30 -19.01 -19.66
C CYS A 192 -7.59 -20.45 -20.09
N GLY A 193 -7.20 -20.83 -21.32
CA GLY A 193 -7.29 -22.22 -21.81
C GLY A 193 -6.16 -23.11 -21.29
N PHE A 194 -6.33 -24.41 -21.38
CA PHE A 194 -5.30 -25.40 -20.98
C PHE A 194 -3.99 -25.28 -21.78
N GLU A 195 -4.06 -24.82 -23.01
CA GLU A 195 -2.93 -24.55 -23.90
C GLU A 195 -2.07 -23.36 -23.45
N SER A 196 -2.65 -22.52 -22.62
CA SER A 196 -1.98 -21.33 -22.07
C SER A 196 -1.20 -21.61 -20.79
N VAL A 197 -1.24 -22.85 -20.29
CA VAL A 197 -0.54 -23.24 -19.06
C VAL A 197 0.63 -24.16 -19.40
N THR A 198 1.85 -23.69 -19.10
CA THR A 198 3.08 -24.49 -19.16
C THR A 198 3.45 -24.97 -17.77
N ILE A 199 3.82 -26.24 -17.64
CA ILE A 199 4.33 -26.79 -16.38
C ILE A 199 5.78 -27.23 -16.60
N ILE A 200 6.65 -26.84 -15.71
CA ILE A 200 8.08 -27.15 -15.74
C ILE A 200 8.45 -27.81 -14.41
N GLN A 201 8.96 -29.04 -14.46
CA GLN A 201 9.53 -29.67 -13.30
C GLN A 201 10.98 -29.18 -13.11
N SER A 202 11.27 -28.67 -11.92
CA SER A 202 12.63 -28.32 -11.50
C SER A 202 13.15 -29.46 -10.63
N ASN A 203 14.30 -29.97 -10.98
CA ASN A 203 15.00 -31.02 -10.23
C ASN A 203 16.02 -30.39 -9.28
#